data_1c72a2364c8e6e73a099fbde77032fb5
#
_entry.id   1c72a2364c8e6e73a099fbde77032fb5
#
_cell.length_a   1.000
_cell.length_b   1.000
_cell.length_c   1.000
_cell.angle_alpha   90.00
_cell.angle_beta   90.00
_cell.angle_gamma   90.00
#
_symmetry.space_group_name_H-M   'P 1'
#
loop_
_entity.id
_entity.type
_entity.pdbx_description
1 polymer ?
#
loop_
_entity_poly.entity_id
_entity_poly.type
_entity_poly.pdbx_seq_one_letter_code
_entity_poly.pdbx_strand_id
1 'polypeptide(L)'
;MSLFKFYLKTSLLFIVTVMLAPFYFFVLLIFFTWRHSIGPKLVQWYSKLCLLIFRVDIEEIKNFDIFTSSGKGAIIISNHASFLDIFVLSSLFGSVFVSKAEIKYYPIIGQIAWLAGVIFLARDSSKERLRLLRTIANKCSTRILVVFPQGTTSRITERLAFNRGIFKVIELNPEVSLLPVTLHYKEDAEIAWNKPQSLKENSIRICAQKRIHVKVLIHNPVTIEDYREKTSAQICKIVEQTVLGPLQEEH
;
A
#
# COMPACT_ATOMS: atom_id res chain seq x y z
N MET A 1 -25.77 -16.48 -2.47
CA MET A 1 -25.69 -15.01 -2.75
C MET A 1 -24.24 -14.48 -2.67
N SER A 2 -23.44 -14.81 -1.66
CA SER A 2 -22.04 -14.35 -1.53
C SER A 2 -21.11 -14.83 -2.65
N LEU A 3 -21.20 -16.13 -3.02
CA LEU A 3 -20.41 -16.71 -4.12
C LEU A 3 -20.76 -16.07 -5.49
N PHE A 4 -22.02 -15.82 -5.75
CA PHE A 4 -22.43 -15.13 -6.97
C PHE A 4 -21.80 -13.73 -7.07
N LYS A 5 -21.87 -12.94 -5.99
CA LYS A 5 -21.23 -11.61 -5.96
C LYS A 5 -19.72 -11.70 -6.10
N PHE A 6 -19.10 -12.72 -5.52
CA PHE A 6 -17.67 -12.98 -5.67
C PHE A 6 -17.30 -13.23 -7.12
N TYR A 7 -17.96 -14.18 -7.79
CA TYR A 7 -17.66 -14.47 -9.20
C TYR A 7 -17.98 -13.27 -10.10
N LEU A 8 -19.07 -12.54 -9.87
CA LEU A 8 -19.40 -11.36 -10.64
C LEU A 8 -18.31 -10.28 -10.51
N LYS A 9 -17.92 -9.90 -9.29
CA LYS A 9 -16.91 -8.86 -9.06
C LYS A 9 -15.52 -9.28 -9.56
N THR A 10 -15.13 -10.52 -9.31
CA THR A 10 -13.81 -11.03 -9.77
C THR A 10 -13.75 -11.20 -11.29
N SER A 11 -14.82 -11.66 -11.94
CA SER A 11 -14.91 -11.71 -13.40
C SER A 11 -14.87 -10.31 -13.99
N LEU A 12 -15.61 -9.35 -13.42
CA LEU A 12 -15.58 -7.97 -13.87
C LEU A 12 -14.16 -7.37 -13.73
N LEU A 13 -13.52 -7.58 -12.58
CA LEU A 13 -12.15 -7.15 -12.36
C LEU A 13 -11.18 -7.78 -13.36
N PHE A 14 -11.32 -9.09 -13.62
CA PHE A 14 -10.51 -9.80 -14.59
C PHE A 14 -10.69 -9.25 -16.01
N ILE A 15 -11.94 -9.09 -16.46
CA ILE A 15 -12.27 -8.53 -17.80
C ILE A 15 -11.67 -7.14 -17.94
N VAL A 16 -11.91 -6.26 -16.97
CA VAL A 16 -11.36 -4.90 -16.96
C VAL A 16 -9.83 -4.93 -17.02
N THR A 17 -9.19 -5.78 -16.22
CA THR A 17 -7.73 -5.91 -16.20
C THR A 17 -7.19 -6.37 -17.55
N VAL A 18 -7.79 -7.41 -18.15
CA VAL A 18 -7.38 -7.95 -19.45
C VAL A 18 -7.59 -6.93 -20.58
N MET A 19 -8.69 -6.19 -20.56
CA MET A 19 -8.96 -5.14 -21.54
C MET A 19 -8.02 -3.95 -21.43
N LEU A 20 -7.64 -3.58 -20.21
CA LEU A 20 -6.76 -2.43 -19.97
C LEU A 20 -5.27 -2.77 -20.09
N ALA A 21 -4.87 -4.02 -19.83
CA ALA A 21 -3.48 -4.43 -19.87
C ALA A 21 -2.76 -4.09 -21.19
N PRO A 22 -3.33 -4.35 -22.38
CA PRO A 22 -2.71 -3.93 -23.65
C PRO A 22 -2.56 -2.41 -23.75
N PHE A 23 -3.60 -1.66 -23.38
CA PHE A 23 -3.56 -0.20 -23.38
C PHE A 23 -2.44 0.33 -22.46
N TYR A 24 -2.34 -0.18 -21.23
CA TYR A 24 -1.26 0.15 -20.31
C TYR A 24 0.11 -0.18 -20.89
N PHE A 25 0.23 -1.37 -21.48
CA PHE A 25 1.48 -1.81 -22.09
C PHE A 25 1.92 -0.85 -23.22
N PHE A 26 1.03 -0.51 -24.14
CA PHE A 26 1.32 0.39 -25.26
C PHE A 26 1.63 1.82 -24.78
N VAL A 27 0.87 2.36 -23.82
CA VAL A 27 1.14 3.68 -23.25
C VAL A 27 2.51 3.71 -22.60
N LEU A 28 2.88 2.72 -21.80
CA LEU A 28 4.18 2.66 -21.15
C LEU A 28 5.33 2.37 -22.12
N LEU A 29 5.07 1.70 -23.24
CA LEU A 29 6.05 1.47 -24.29
C LEU A 29 6.31 2.76 -25.09
N ILE A 30 5.26 3.42 -25.56
CA ILE A 30 5.35 4.67 -26.35
C ILE A 30 5.98 5.79 -25.52
N PHE A 31 5.57 5.90 -24.27
CA PHE A 31 6.07 6.91 -23.33
C PHE A 31 7.10 6.35 -22.37
N PHE A 32 8.00 5.48 -22.85
CA PHE A 32 8.97 4.80 -22.01
C PHE A 32 9.84 5.75 -21.16
N THR A 33 10.24 6.88 -21.72
CA THR A 33 10.98 7.93 -21.02
C THR A 33 10.15 8.61 -19.92
N TRP A 34 8.82 8.67 -20.10
CA TRP A 34 7.87 9.35 -19.21
C TRP A 34 7.12 8.37 -18.29
N ARG A 35 7.47 7.07 -18.35
CA ARG A 35 6.81 6.01 -17.55
C ARG A 35 6.77 6.32 -16.06
N HIS A 36 7.74 7.07 -15.56
CA HIS A 36 7.85 7.44 -14.15
C HIS A 36 6.80 8.47 -13.72
N SER A 37 6.33 9.29 -14.64
CA SER A 37 5.28 10.29 -14.41
C SER A 37 3.89 9.76 -14.76
N ILE A 38 3.78 8.98 -15.83
CA ILE A 38 2.50 8.45 -16.34
C ILE A 38 2.07 7.21 -15.56
N GLY A 39 3.00 6.32 -15.23
CA GLY A 39 2.72 5.07 -14.53
C GLY A 39 1.93 5.25 -13.22
N PRO A 40 2.35 6.14 -12.30
CA PRO A 40 1.58 6.41 -11.08
C PRO A 40 0.15 6.88 -11.34
N LYS A 41 -0.08 7.72 -12.35
CA LYS A 41 -1.43 8.19 -12.72
C LYS A 41 -2.30 7.06 -13.24
N LEU A 42 -1.73 6.16 -14.04
CA LEU A 42 -2.43 4.98 -14.53
C LEU A 42 -2.80 4.04 -13.38
N VAL A 43 -1.87 3.78 -12.45
CA VAL A 43 -2.13 2.97 -11.26
C VAL A 43 -3.22 3.61 -10.41
N GLN A 44 -3.18 4.93 -10.22
CA GLN A 44 -4.18 5.68 -9.47
C GLN A 44 -5.58 5.53 -10.10
N TRP A 45 -5.69 5.70 -11.41
CA TRP A 45 -6.94 5.54 -12.13
C TRP A 45 -7.48 4.10 -12.06
N TYR A 46 -6.63 3.09 -12.30
CA TYR A 46 -7.00 1.70 -12.18
C TYR A 46 -7.47 1.34 -10.76
N SER A 47 -6.79 1.87 -9.74
CA SER A 47 -7.18 1.63 -8.35
C SER A 47 -8.54 2.21 -8.00
N LYS A 48 -8.87 3.41 -8.51
CA LYS A 48 -10.23 3.99 -8.37
C LYS A 48 -11.30 3.08 -8.99
N LEU A 49 -11.00 2.48 -10.15
CA LEU A 49 -11.90 1.54 -10.79
C LEU A 49 -12.07 0.25 -9.96
N CYS A 50 -10.99 -0.26 -9.36
CA CYS A 50 -11.06 -1.40 -8.44
C CYS A 50 -11.94 -1.08 -7.22
N LEU A 51 -11.76 0.09 -6.60
CA LEU A 51 -12.59 0.52 -5.47
C LEU A 51 -14.07 0.59 -5.85
N LEU A 52 -14.40 1.08 -7.05
CA LEU A 52 -15.76 1.10 -7.56
C LEU A 52 -16.35 -0.31 -7.69
N ILE A 53 -15.58 -1.27 -8.25
CA ILE A 53 -16.00 -2.68 -8.41
C ILE A 53 -16.28 -3.32 -7.04
N PHE A 54 -15.39 -3.10 -6.06
CA PHE A 54 -15.55 -3.62 -4.71
C PHE A 54 -16.55 -2.82 -3.87
N ARG A 55 -17.01 -1.67 -4.35
CA ARG A 55 -17.89 -0.72 -3.64
C ARG A 55 -17.26 -0.22 -2.34
N VAL A 56 -16.01 0.22 -2.44
CA VAL A 56 -15.27 0.84 -1.35
C VAL A 56 -15.45 2.34 -1.43
N ASP A 57 -16.00 2.92 -0.40
CA ASP A 57 -16.17 4.37 -0.23
C ASP A 57 -15.11 4.89 0.75
N ILE A 58 -14.31 5.83 0.30
CA ILE A 58 -13.41 6.58 1.18
C ILE A 58 -14.25 7.70 1.80
N GLU A 59 -14.69 7.51 3.05
CA GLU A 59 -15.60 8.45 3.72
C GLU A 59 -14.90 9.73 4.16
N GLU A 60 -13.66 9.60 4.60
CA GLU A 60 -12.91 10.72 5.16
C GLU A 60 -11.43 10.60 4.80
N ILE A 61 -10.85 11.74 4.40
CA ILE A 61 -9.41 11.89 4.20
C ILE A 61 -8.99 13.10 5.04
N LYS A 62 -8.35 12.82 6.19
CA LYS A 62 -7.82 13.91 7.04
C LYS A 62 -6.44 14.31 6.59
N ASN A 63 -6.17 15.61 6.60
CA ASN A 63 -4.86 16.22 6.40
C ASN A 63 -4.21 15.90 5.02
N PHE A 64 -5.00 15.79 3.96
CA PHE A 64 -4.46 15.50 2.62
C PHE A 64 -3.56 16.61 2.08
N ASP A 65 -3.74 17.83 2.53
CA ASP A 65 -2.91 19.01 2.25
C ASP A 65 -1.46 18.83 2.73
N ILE A 66 -1.24 18.14 3.83
CA ILE A 66 0.10 17.78 4.32
C ILE A 66 0.89 17.02 3.24
N PHE A 67 0.24 16.08 2.58
CA PHE A 67 0.85 15.30 1.50
C PHE A 67 1.12 16.18 0.27
N THR A 68 0.15 16.99 -0.15
CA THR A 68 0.25 17.80 -1.37
C THR A 68 1.31 18.88 -1.27
N SER A 69 1.57 19.40 -0.07
CA SER A 69 2.58 20.44 0.17
C SER A 69 4.02 19.92 0.23
N SER A 70 4.22 18.61 0.49
CA SER A 70 5.58 18.05 0.63
C SER A 70 6.36 17.95 -0.68
N GLY A 71 5.70 17.95 -1.85
CA GLY A 71 6.29 18.03 -3.20
C GLY A 71 7.36 16.97 -3.56
N LYS A 72 7.84 16.20 -2.59
CA LYS A 72 8.91 15.19 -2.72
C LYS A 72 8.33 13.79 -2.60
N GLY A 73 9.01 12.81 -3.17
CA GLY A 73 8.71 11.40 -2.92
C GLY A 73 8.83 11.08 -1.44
N ALA A 74 7.92 10.26 -0.93
CA ALA A 74 7.88 9.86 0.48
C ALA A 74 7.68 8.35 0.60
N ILE A 75 8.01 7.80 1.76
CA ILE A 75 7.64 6.44 2.13
C ILE A 75 6.40 6.51 3.02
N ILE A 76 5.26 6.09 2.49
CA ILE A 76 4.05 5.91 3.25
C ILE A 76 4.20 4.66 4.11
N ILE A 77 4.03 4.83 5.41
CA ILE A 77 4.03 3.76 6.40
C ILE A 77 2.61 3.60 6.91
N SER A 78 1.99 2.46 6.63
CA SER A 78 0.59 2.23 6.99
C SER A 78 0.37 0.88 7.66
N ASN A 79 -0.72 0.77 8.44
CA ASN A 79 -1.26 -0.52 8.87
C ASN A 79 -1.81 -1.30 7.67
N HIS A 80 -1.96 -2.62 7.83
CA HIS A 80 -2.37 -3.51 6.76
C HIS A 80 -3.49 -4.44 7.22
N ALA A 81 -4.71 -4.17 6.79
CA ALA A 81 -5.89 -4.96 7.12
C ALA A 81 -6.27 -5.92 5.98
N SER A 82 -6.15 -5.47 4.72
CA SER A 82 -6.72 -6.16 3.57
C SER A 82 -5.93 -5.89 2.28
N PHE A 83 -6.14 -6.72 1.27
CA PHE A 83 -5.65 -6.41 -0.09
C PHE A 83 -6.27 -5.11 -0.65
N LEU A 84 -7.40 -4.66 -0.11
CA LEU A 84 -8.03 -3.39 -0.51
C LEU A 84 -7.17 -2.17 -0.18
N ASP A 85 -6.30 -2.26 0.84
CA ASP A 85 -5.39 -1.17 1.25
C ASP A 85 -4.51 -0.71 0.09
N ILE A 86 -4.12 -1.66 -0.78
CA ILE A 86 -3.33 -1.38 -1.98
C ILE A 86 -4.10 -0.44 -2.90
N PHE A 87 -5.38 -0.72 -3.14
CA PHE A 87 -6.21 0.12 -4.01
C PHE A 87 -6.57 1.46 -3.36
N VAL A 88 -6.84 1.48 -2.04
CA VAL A 88 -7.11 2.72 -1.31
C VAL A 88 -5.91 3.66 -1.42
N LEU A 89 -4.73 3.22 -1.00
CA LEU A 89 -3.53 4.05 -1.02
C LEU A 89 -3.09 4.42 -2.45
N SER A 90 -3.18 3.49 -3.40
CA SER A 90 -2.87 3.81 -4.80
C SER A 90 -3.83 4.82 -5.40
N SER A 91 -5.12 4.76 -5.07
CA SER A 91 -6.13 5.68 -5.60
C SER A 91 -5.91 7.13 -5.15
N LEU A 92 -5.29 7.31 -4.00
CA LEU A 92 -4.98 8.62 -3.43
C LEU A 92 -3.61 9.13 -3.88
N PHE A 93 -2.58 8.28 -3.81
CA PHE A 93 -1.20 8.70 -3.90
C PHE A 93 -0.49 8.29 -5.20
N GLY A 94 -1.09 7.45 -6.05
CA GLY A 94 -0.41 6.91 -7.23
C GLY A 94 0.88 6.17 -6.85
N SER A 95 0.86 5.45 -5.73
CA SER A 95 2.03 4.91 -5.06
C SER A 95 2.52 3.59 -5.64
N VAL A 96 3.79 3.30 -5.39
CA VAL A 96 4.46 2.03 -5.69
C VAL A 96 4.61 1.23 -4.40
N PHE A 97 4.37 -0.06 -4.45
CA PHE A 97 4.42 -0.94 -3.28
C PHE A 97 5.73 -1.73 -3.20
N VAL A 98 6.09 -2.08 -1.97
CA VAL A 98 7.06 -3.13 -1.69
C VAL A 98 6.29 -4.42 -1.44
N SER A 99 6.50 -5.42 -2.28
CA SER A 99 5.76 -6.69 -2.24
C SER A 99 6.70 -7.88 -2.10
N LYS A 100 6.16 -9.05 -1.75
CA LYS A 100 6.92 -10.30 -1.70
C LYS A 100 7.38 -10.71 -3.10
N ALA A 101 8.56 -11.32 -3.20
CA ALA A 101 9.15 -11.74 -4.49
C ALA A 101 8.27 -12.74 -5.25
N GLU A 102 7.54 -13.59 -4.53
CA GLU A 102 6.67 -14.63 -5.10
C GLU A 102 5.54 -14.05 -5.95
N ILE A 103 5.08 -12.83 -5.61
CA ILE A 103 4.01 -12.14 -6.38
C ILE A 103 4.44 -11.88 -7.83
N LYS A 104 5.74 -11.73 -8.10
CA LYS A 104 6.28 -11.55 -9.46
C LYS A 104 5.90 -12.69 -10.40
N TYR A 105 5.73 -13.88 -9.87
CA TYR A 105 5.45 -15.10 -10.63
C TYR A 105 3.95 -15.38 -10.80
N TYR A 106 3.07 -14.57 -10.21
CA TYR A 106 1.63 -14.73 -10.40
C TYR A 106 1.24 -14.27 -11.80
N PRO A 107 0.55 -15.12 -12.58
CA PRO A 107 0.10 -14.77 -13.92
C PRO A 107 -0.72 -13.47 -13.90
N ILE A 108 -0.48 -12.59 -14.85
CA ILE A 108 -1.13 -11.28 -15.00
C ILE A 108 -0.78 -10.31 -13.87
N ILE A 109 -0.98 -10.71 -12.60
CA ILE A 109 -0.70 -9.86 -11.42
C ILE A 109 0.77 -9.49 -11.34
N GLY A 110 1.67 -10.44 -11.53
CA GLY A 110 3.11 -10.22 -11.48
C GLY A 110 3.60 -9.26 -12.58
N GLN A 111 3.08 -9.40 -13.79
CA GLN A 111 3.42 -8.52 -14.91
C GLN A 111 2.88 -7.11 -14.69
N ILE A 112 1.63 -6.97 -14.24
CA ILE A 112 1.05 -5.66 -13.92
C ILE A 112 1.83 -5.01 -12.77
N ALA A 113 2.14 -5.75 -11.73
CA ALA A 113 2.92 -5.25 -10.60
C ALA A 113 4.32 -4.79 -11.04
N TRP A 114 4.98 -5.54 -11.93
CA TRP A 114 6.26 -5.16 -12.49
C TRP A 114 6.17 -3.89 -13.34
N LEU A 115 5.19 -3.80 -14.22
CA LEU A 115 4.93 -2.59 -15.02
C LEU A 115 4.60 -1.38 -14.16
N ALA A 116 3.82 -1.56 -13.09
CA ALA A 116 3.52 -0.53 -12.11
C ALA A 116 4.76 -0.10 -11.27
N GLY A 117 5.88 -0.82 -11.42
CA GLY A 117 7.13 -0.49 -10.75
C GLY A 117 7.22 -1.01 -9.31
N VAL A 118 6.39 -1.98 -8.93
CA VAL A 118 6.43 -2.65 -7.62
C VAL A 118 7.84 -3.16 -7.34
N ILE A 119 8.31 -2.95 -6.12
CA ILE A 119 9.60 -3.43 -5.65
C ILE A 119 9.39 -4.81 -5.03
N PHE A 120 9.91 -5.84 -5.69
CA PHE A 120 9.81 -7.20 -5.18
C PHE A 120 10.94 -7.49 -4.19
N LEU A 121 10.54 -7.97 -3.01
CA LEU A 121 11.43 -8.27 -1.89
C LEU A 121 11.67 -9.77 -1.81
N ALA A 122 12.91 -10.19 -2.06
CA ALA A 122 13.42 -11.48 -1.60
C ALA A 122 13.95 -11.31 -0.16
N ARG A 123 13.51 -12.19 0.75
CA ARG A 123 13.83 -12.07 2.19
C ARG A 123 14.96 -12.99 2.64
N ASP A 124 15.60 -13.69 1.71
CA ASP A 124 16.38 -14.89 1.97
C ASP A 124 17.76 -14.61 2.57
N SER A 125 18.30 -13.39 2.40
CA SER A 125 19.61 -13.05 2.96
C SER A 125 19.69 -11.62 3.48
N SER A 126 20.65 -11.39 4.40
CA SER A 126 20.96 -10.04 4.91
C SER A 126 21.46 -9.11 3.79
N LYS A 127 22.18 -9.67 2.79
CA LYS A 127 22.68 -8.93 1.63
C LYS A 127 21.53 -8.43 0.74
N GLU A 128 20.52 -9.26 0.51
CA GLU A 128 19.35 -8.88 -0.28
C GLU A 128 18.49 -7.84 0.44
N ARG A 129 18.32 -7.98 1.76
CA ARG A 129 17.65 -6.96 2.59
C ARG A 129 18.34 -5.59 2.50
N LEU A 130 19.67 -5.55 2.56
CA LEU A 130 20.41 -4.30 2.42
C LEU A 130 20.29 -3.72 1.01
N ARG A 131 20.37 -4.57 -0.02
CA ARG A 131 20.16 -4.16 -1.43
C ARG A 131 18.78 -3.55 -1.64
N LEU A 132 17.76 -4.15 -1.04
CA LEU A 132 16.40 -3.62 -1.05
C LEU A 132 16.31 -2.25 -0.40
N LEU A 133 16.84 -2.09 0.81
CA LEU A 133 16.82 -0.80 1.52
C LEU A 133 17.49 0.30 0.70
N ARG A 134 18.62 0.02 0.05
CA ARG A 134 19.28 0.94 -0.89
C ARG A 134 18.37 1.27 -2.09
N THR A 135 17.68 0.27 -2.64
CA THR A 135 16.74 0.49 -3.74
C THR A 135 15.58 1.38 -3.33
N ILE A 136 15.04 1.18 -2.13
CA ILE A 136 13.99 2.02 -1.55
C ILE A 136 14.52 3.44 -1.33
N ALA A 137 15.66 3.58 -0.67
CA ALA A 137 16.31 4.87 -0.39
C ALA A 137 16.55 5.70 -1.66
N ASN A 138 16.93 5.05 -2.76
CA ASN A 138 17.13 5.74 -4.04
C ASN A 138 15.80 6.08 -4.74
N LYS A 139 14.81 5.20 -4.66
CA LYS A 139 13.53 5.42 -5.37
C LYS A 139 12.61 6.40 -4.66
N CYS A 140 12.66 6.50 -3.34
CA CYS A 140 11.79 7.41 -2.58
C CYS A 140 12.10 8.90 -2.82
N SER A 141 13.27 9.23 -3.41
CA SER A 141 13.56 10.62 -3.80
C SER A 141 12.68 11.11 -4.96
N THR A 142 12.12 10.20 -5.76
CA THR A 142 11.35 10.54 -6.97
C THR A 142 9.96 9.92 -7.01
N ARG A 143 9.63 9.02 -6.08
CA ARG A 143 8.38 8.26 -6.08
C ARG A 143 7.83 8.09 -4.67
N ILE A 144 6.52 8.02 -4.59
CA ILE A 144 5.83 7.64 -3.37
C ILE A 144 5.87 6.12 -3.27
N LEU A 145 6.45 5.63 -2.20
CA LEU A 145 6.49 4.20 -1.90
C LEU A 145 5.54 3.90 -0.74
N VAL A 146 4.86 2.76 -0.78
CA VAL A 146 4.04 2.28 0.33
C VAL A 146 4.67 1.04 0.92
N VAL A 147 4.78 1.03 2.23
CA VAL A 147 5.25 -0.11 3.01
C VAL A 147 4.29 -0.40 4.16
N PHE A 148 3.97 -1.67 4.34
CA PHE A 148 3.23 -2.18 5.47
C PHE A 148 4.19 -2.89 6.44
N PRO A 149 4.67 -2.22 7.49
CA PRO A 149 5.72 -2.78 8.36
C PRO A 149 5.31 -3.99 9.16
N GLN A 150 4.01 -4.23 9.33
CA GLN A 150 3.49 -5.47 9.97
C GLN A 150 3.92 -6.72 9.19
N GLY A 151 4.13 -6.60 7.87
CA GLY A 151 4.59 -7.69 7.00
C GLY A 151 3.52 -8.75 6.70
N THR A 152 2.35 -8.63 7.29
CA THR A 152 1.15 -9.40 7.03
C THR A 152 -0.09 -8.56 7.35
N THR A 153 -1.24 -8.97 6.84
CA THR A 153 -2.54 -8.38 7.19
C THR A 153 -2.98 -8.85 8.58
N SER A 154 -3.72 -7.99 9.29
CA SER A 154 -4.28 -8.28 10.61
C SER A 154 -5.54 -7.46 10.89
N ARG A 155 -6.33 -7.90 11.86
CA ARG A 155 -7.40 -7.08 12.47
C ARG A 155 -6.81 -5.95 13.30
N ILE A 156 -7.57 -4.89 13.47
CA ILE A 156 -7.23 -3.78 14.37
C ILE A 156 -6.96 -4.30 15.78
N THR A 157 -7.74 -5.28 16.23
CA THR A 157 -7.61 -5.89 17.57
C THR A 157 -6.34 -6.71 17.79
N GLU A 158 -5.68 -7.19 16.73
CA GLU A 158 -4.49 -8.08 16.84
C GLU A 158 -3.19 -7.32 17.13
N ARG A 159 -3.14 -6.02 16.94
CA ARG A 159 -2.02 -5.12 17.27
C ARG A 159 -0.63 -5.66 16.89
N LEU A 160 -0.48 -6.10 15.64
CA LEU A 160 0.83 -6.56 15.17
C LEU A 160 1.84 -5.42 15.16
N ALA A 161 2.94 -5.60 15.86
CA ALA A 161 4.02 -4.64 15.93
C ALA A 161 4.69 -4.41 14.57
N PHE A 162 5.24 -3.24 14.37
CA PHE A 162 5.97 -2.89 13.17
C PHE A 162 7.37 -3.51 13.15
N ASN A 163 7.73 -4.09 12.02
CA ASN A 163 9.08 -4.57 11.76
C ASN A 163 10.02 -3.39 11.53
N ARG A 164 11.03 -3.24 12.39
CA ARG A 164 11.99 -2.15 12.34
C ARG A 164 12.86 -2.10 11.07
N GLY A 165 12.88 -3.19 10.29
CA GLY A 165 13.81 -3.33 9.17
C GLY A 165 13.71 -2.22 8.14
N ILE A 166 12.50 -1.75 7.79
CA ILE A 166 12.30 -0.69 6.81
C ILE A 166 12.81 0.67 7.31
N PHE A 167 12.74 0.92 8.61
CA PHE A 167 13.16 2.21 9.18
C PHE A 167 14.67 2.44 9.11
N LYS A 168 15.48 1.41 8.83
CA LYS A 168 16.91 1.58 8.51
C LYS A 168 17.15 2.35 7.22
N VAL A 169 16.12 2.61 6.42
CA VAL A 169 16.23 3.44 5.22
C VAL A 169 16.70 4.86 5.55
N ILE A 170 16.34 5.40 6.72
CA ILE A 170 16.78 6.73 7.19
C ILE A 170 18.29 6.80 7.42
N GLU A 171 18.94 5.68 7.77
CA GLU A 171 20.39 5.58 7.94
C GLU A 171 21.11 5.60 6.58
N LEU A 172 20.43 5.19 5.50
CA LEU A 172 20.96 5.15 4.14
C LEU A 172 20.68 6.43 3.34
N ASN A 173 19.59 7.09 3.64
CA ASN A 173 19.20 8.36 3.04
C ASN A 173 18.46 9.21 4.09
N PRO A 174 19.17 10.12 4.75
CA PRO A 174 18.60 10.99 5.78
C PRO A 174 17.54 11.98 5.28
N GLU A 175 17.44 12.22 3.98
CA GLU A 175 16.43 13.11 3.39
C GLU A 175 15.08 12.42 3.14
N VAL A 176 14.98 11.12 3.45
CA VAL A 176 13.72 10.38 3.32
C VAL A 176 12.68 10.95 4.26
N SER A 177 11.51 11.26 3.75
CA SER A 177 10.33 11.57 4.55
C SER A 177 9.50 10.30 4.75
N LEU A 178 9.18 9.98 6.01
CA LEU A 178 8.23 8.92 6.34
C LEU A 178 6.86 9.57 6.56
N LEU A 179 5.86 9.16 5.79
CA LEU A 179 4.49 9.63 5.93
C LEU A 179 3.63 8.56 6.60
N PRO A 180 3.35 8.68 7.91
CA PRO A 180 2.46 7.75 8.59
C PRO A 180 1.03 7.93 8.08
N VAL A 181 0.35 6.82 7.77
CA VAL A 181 -1.04 6.82 7.31
C VAL A 181 -1.81 5.71 8.01
N THR A 182 -2.93 6.05 8.63
CA THR A 182 -3.84 5.09 9.23
C THR A 182 -5.01 4.80 8.30
N LEU A 183 -5.28 3.52 8.08
CA LEU A 183 -6.47 3.04 7.40
C LEU A 183 -7.42 2.43 8.44
N HIS A 184 -8.62 2.99 8.55
CA HIS A 184 -9.64 2.51 9.47
C HIS A 184 -10.88 2.08 8.69
N TYR A 185 -11.14 0.77 8.64
CA TYR A 185 -12.34 0.19 8.05
C TYR A 185 -13.43 0.07 9.11
N LYS A 186 -14.61 0.62 8.81
CA LYS A 186 -15.78 0.49 9.69
C LYS A 186 -16.17 -0.98 9.88
N GLU A 187 -16.03 -1.77 8.84
CA GLU A 187 -16.33 -3.20 8.82
C GLU A 187 -15.06 -4.06 9.02
N ASP A 188 -14.16 -3.68 9.94
CA ASP A 188 -12.85 -4.34 10.13
C ASP A 188 -12.96 -5.86 10.25
N ALA A 189 -13.90 -6.36 11.05
CA ALA A 189 -14.10 -7.80 11.24
C ALA A 189 -14.41 -8.56 9.93
N GLU A 190 -15.05 -7.88 8.96
CA GLU A 190 -15.43 -8.45 7.67
C GLU A 190 -14.36 -8.25 6.60
N ILE A 191 -13.52 -7.24 6.74
CA ILE A 191 -12.53 -6.82 5.73
C ILE A 191 -11.16 -7.41 6.04
N ALA A 192 -10.75 -7.42 7.30
CA ALA A 192 -9.42 -7.84 7.67
C ALA A 192 -9.15 -9.30 7.30
N TRP A 193 -8.01 -9.53 6.68
CA TRP A 193 -7.57 -10.85 6.27
C TRP A 193 -6.65 -11.47 7.30
N ASN A 194 -7.21 -12.39 8.09
CA ASN A 194 -6.51 -13.08 9.16
C ASN A 194 -6.19 -14.53 8.79
N LYS A 195 -5.01 -14.98 9.17
CA LYS A 195 -4.69 -16.41 9.12
C LYS A 195 -5.55 -17.19 10.15
N PRO A 196 -5.97 -18.42 9.84
CA PRO A 196 -5.56 -19.27 8.71
C PRO A 196 -6.36 -19.08 7.42
N GLN A 197 -7.20 -18.05 7.33
CA GLN A 197 -8.07 -17.80 6.18
C GLN A 197 -7.27 -17.69 4.88
N SER A 198 -7.74 -18.34 3.83
CA SER A 198 -7.19 -18.17 2.47
C SER A 198 -7.57 -16.84 1.83
N LEU A 199 -6.81 -16.40 0.84
CA LEU A 199 -7.16 -15.21 0.06
C LEU A 199 -8.54 -15.32 -0.58
N LYS A 200 -8.91 -16.54 -1.07
CA LYS A 200 -10.22 -16.80 -1.67
C LYS A 200 -11.35 -16.57 -0.67
N GLU A 201 -11.24 -17.12 0.54
CA GLU A 201 -12.25 -16.97 1.59
C GLU A 201 -12.40 -15.52 2.01
N ASN A 202 -11.29 -14.80 2.20
CA ASN A 202 -11.33 -13.36 2.50
C ASN A 202 -11.99 -12.58 1.34
N SER A 203 -11.63 -12.88 0.10
CA SER A 203 -12.21 -12.22 -1.08
C SER A 203 -13.72 -12.47 -1.21
N ILE A 204 -14.20 -13.68 -0.89
CA ILE A 204 -15.64 -13.99 -0.87
C ILE A 204 -16.36 -13.14 0.17
N ARG A 205 -15.78 -13.00 1.36
CA ARG A 205 -16.34 -12.21 2.47
C ARG A 205 -16.39 -10.73 2.10
N ILE A 206 -15.34 -10.17 1.55
CA ILE A 206 -15.27 -8.80 1.04
C ILE A 206 -16.31 -8.57 -0.07
N CYS A 207 -16.40 -9.48 -1.04
CA CYS A 207 -17.37 -9.35 -2.13
C CYS A 207 -18.84 -9.47 -1.68
N ALA A 208 -19.10 -10.12 -0.55
CA ALA A 208 -20.43 -10.22 0.03
C ALA A 208 -20.94 -8.86 0.56
N GLN A 209 -20.04 -7.97 0.96
CA GLN A 209 -20.41 -6.66 1.51
C GLN A 209 -21.18 -5.84 0.48
N LYS A 210 -22.20 -5.10 0.95
CA LYS A 210 -22.96 -4.17 0.12
C LYS A 210 -22.14 -2.95 -0.23
N ARG A 211 -21.44 -2.43 0.77
CA ARG A 211 -20.58 -1.26 0.73
C ARG A 211 -19.47 -1.44 1.78
N ILE A 212 -18.34 -0.86 1.56
CA ILE A 212 -17.18 -0.91 2.48
C ILE A 212 -16.77 0.53 2.71
N HIS A 213 -16.60 0.90 3.96
CA HIS A 213 -16.27 2.26 4.35
C HIS A 213 -14.89 2.30 4.96
N VAL A 214 -14.07 3.21 4.46
CA VAL A 214 -12.71 3.41 4.98
C VAL A 214 -12.45 4.89 5.24
N LYS A 215 -11.89 5.18 6.41
CA LYS A 215 -11.31 6.49 6.74
C LYS A 215 -9.80 6.41 6.56
N VAL A 216 -9.22 7.47 6.01
CA VAL A 216 -7.79 7.61 5.79
C VAL A 216 -7.29 8.80 6.57
N LEU A 217 -6.44 8.56 7.58
CA LEU A 217 -5.83 9.62 8.37
C LEU A 217 -4.36 9.74 7.93
N ILE A 218 -4.00 10.90 7.42
CA ILE A 218 -2.63 11.24 7.09
C ILE A 218 -2.06 12.01 8.26
N HIS A 219 -0.96 11.54 8.81
CA HIS A 219 -0.29 12.17 9.93
C HIS A 219 0.86 13.07 9.47
N ASN A 220 1.39 13.88 10.38
CA ASN A 220 2.55 14.70 10.08
C ASN A 220 3.72 13.81 9.62
N PRO A 221 4.43 14.21 8.56
CA PRO A 221 5.59 13.46 8.10
C PRO A 221 6.69 13.48 9.17
N VAL A 222 7.36 12.36 9.31
CA VAL A 222 8.56 12.25 10.15
C VAL A 222 9.76 12.50 9.25
N THR A 223 10.48 13.59 9.50
CA THR A 223 11.57 14.12 8.67
C THR A 223 12.91 14.01 9.37
N ILE A 224 13.98 14.46 8.73
CA ILE A 224 15.33 14.45 9.30
C ILE A 224 15.41 15.23 10.62
N GLU A 225 14.62 16.29 10.79
CA GLU A 225 14.57 17.06 12.03
C GLU A 225 14.08 16.20 13.21
N ASP A 226 13.17 15.25 12.94
CA ASP A 226 12.58 14.38 13.95
C ASP A 226 13.49 13.22 14.35
N TYR A 227 14.36 12.73 13.45
CA TYR A 227 15.15 11.53 13.71
C TYR A 227 16.66 11.74 13.80
N ARG A 228 17.15 12.97 13.72
CA ARG A 228 18.60 13.30 13.82
C ARG A 228 19.28 12.67 15.04
N GLU A 229 18.58 12.61 16.18
CA GLU A 229 19.06 12.08 17.45
C GLU A 229 18.42 10.74 17.84
N LYS A 230 17.71 10.10 16.93
CA LYS A 230 16.96 8.88 17.21
C LYS A 230 17.46 7.71 16.36
N THR A 231 17.46 6.55 16.96
CA THR A 231 17.74 5.29 16.25
C THR A 231 16.55 4.88 15.37
N SER A 232 16.80 4.08 14.34
CA SER A 232 15.73 3.51 13.51
C SER A 232 14.69 2.71 14.32
N ALA A 233 15.08 2.16 15.47
CA ALA A 233 14.17 1.46 16.38
C ALA A 233 13.23 2.43 17.12
N GLN A 234 13.75 3.58 17.57
CA GLN A 234 12.93 4.62 18.20
C GLN A 234 11.95 5.25 17.21
N ILE A 235 12.39 5.54 15.98
CA ILE A 235 11.52 6.03 14.91
C ILE A 235 10.44 5.01 14.58
N CYS A 236 10.79 3.72 14.48
CA CYS A 236 9.81 2.65 14.28
C CYS A 236 8.69 2.71 15.33
N LYS A 237 9.05 2.84 16.61
CA LYS A 237 8.07 2.91 17.71
C LYS A 237 7.19 4.16 17.65
N ILE A 238 7.77 5.32 17.33
CA ILE A 238 7.02 6.58 17.16
C ILE A 238 6.00 6.42 16.02
N VAL A 239 6.44 5.97 14.85
CA VAL A 239 5.55 5.80 13.68
C VAL A 239 4.49 4.73 13.94
N GLU A 240 4.84 3.63 14.63
CA GLU A 240 3.88 2.60 15.03
C GLU A 240 2.78 3.19 15.90
N GLN A 241 3.14 3.94 16.94
CA GLN A 241 2.18 4.60 17.83
C GLN A 241 1.31 5.61 17.07
N THR A 242 1.90 6.37 16.16
CA THR A 242 1.16 7.34 15.34
C THR A 242 0.13 6.66 14.44
N VAL A 243 0.49 5.54 13.80
CA VAL A 243 -0.41 4.82 12.87
C VAL A 243 -1.45 3.99 13.61
N LEU A 244 -1.07 3.29 14.68
CA LEU A 244 -1.95 2.36 15.38
C LEU A 244 -2.74 3.00 16.53
N GLY A 245 -2.30 4.16 17.05
CA GLY A 245 -2.95 4.87 18.16
C GLY A 245 -4.42 5.19 17.87
N PRO A 246 -4.76 5.87 16.75
CA PRO A 246 -6.14 6.23 16.43
C PRO A 246 -7.10 5.05 16.33
N LEU A 247 -6.58 3.86 15.98
CA LEU A 247 -7.39 2.64 15.90
C LEU A 247 -7.79 2.08 17.28
N GLN A 248 -7.24 2.61 18.35
CA GLN A 248 -7.51 2.17 19.73
C GLN A 248 -8.57 3.04 20.41
N GLU A 249 -8.74 4.27 19.96
CA GLU A 249 -9.65 5.25 20.58
C GLU A 249 -11.11 5.11 20.08
N GLU A 250 -11.32 4.44 18.95
CA GLU A 250 -12.66 4.24 18.35
C GLU A 250 -13.30 2.88 18.72
N HIS A 251 -12.69 2.13 19.66
CA HIS A 251 -13.21 0.89 20.25
C HIS A 251 -13.39 1.03 21.77
#